data_2170afc56e65e277117b908b6a3b871e
#
_entry.id   2170afc56e65e277117b908b6a3b871e
#
_cell.length_a   1.000
_cell.length_b   1.000
_cell.length_c   1.000
_cell.angle_alpha   90.00
_cell.angle_beta   90.00
_cell.angle_gamma   90.00
#
_symmetry.space_group_name_H-M   'P 1'
#
loop_
_entity.id
_entity.type
_entity.pdbx_description
1 polymer ?
#
loop_
_entity_poly.entity_id
_entity_poly.type
_entity_poly.pdbx_seq_one_letter_code
_entity_poly.pdbx_strand_id
1 'polypeptide(L)'
;METTEKISVNMNIATISQIDLLVDEGYFSNRSDFINQAVRQILDQKTHIIEDVRKRKSGQDRHWFIGIAVLGSEDFLKAREKQMKMKISGYGLLIIENVPDELVMETVESIRVKGKIVCSDKVKEYFSLR
;
A
#
# COMPACT_ATOMS: atom_id res chain seq x y z
N MET A 1 -0.55 -11.48 -10.17
CA MET A 1 -0.41 -10.11 -9.64
C MET A 1 0.83 -10.02 -8.77
N GLU A 2 1.66 -9.03 -9.04
CA GLU A 2 2.87 -8.85 -8.26
C GLU A 2 2.57 -8.06 -6.99
N THR A 3 3.02 -8.58 -5.85
CA THR A 3 2.93 -7.90 -4.55
C THR A 3 4.26 -7.26 -4.14
N THR A 4 5.25 -7.33 -5.03
CA THR A 4 6.57 -6.72 -4.82
C THR A 4 6.81 -5.64 -5.86
N GLU A 5 7.59 -4.65 -5.49
CA GLU A 5 7.98 -3.57 -6.38
C GLU A 5 9.50 -3.40 -6.31
N LYS A 6 10.12 -3.25 -7.48
CA LYS A 6 11.56 -3.01 -7.54
C LYS A 6 11.82 -1.54 -7.30
N ILE A 7 12.73 -1.24 -6.37
CA ILE A 7 13.18 0.13 -6.13
C ILE A 7 14.68 0.21 -6.35
N SER A 8 15.16 1.38 -6.74
CA SER A 8 16.59 1.65 -6.93
C SER A 8 17.01 2.78 -6.01
N VAL A 9 18.13 2.58 -5.33
CA VAL A 9 18.67 3.55 -4.38
C VAL A 9 20.14 3.79 -4.71
N ASN A 10 20.53 5.05 -4.82
CA ASN A 10 21.93 5.41 -4.92
C ASN A 10 22.55 5.45 -3.52
N MET A 11 23.67 4.76 -3.35
CA MET A 11 24.32 4.63 -2.06
C MET A 11 25.77 5.03 -2.17
N ASN A 12 26.28 5.69 -1.15
CA ASN A 12 27.69 6.09 -1.08
C ASN A 12 28.60 4.85 -1.19
N ILE A 13 29.71 4.98 -1.93
CA ILE A 13 30.65 3.87 -2.13
C ILE A 13 31.20 3.36 -0.81
N ALA A 14 31.53 4.25 0.12
CA ALA A 14 32.05 3.83 1.43
C ALA A 14 31.03 3.00 2.21
N THR A 15 29.76 3.37 2.14
CA THR A 15 28.68 2.63 2.79
C THR A 15 28.50 1.26 2.16
N ILE A 16 28.47 1.19 0.84
CA ILE A 16 28.31 -0.10 0.14
C ILE A 16 29.50 -1.02 0.41
N SER A 17 30.72 -0.46 0.52
CA SER A 17 31.92 -1.23 0.85
C SER A 17 31.82 -1.89 2.22
N GLN A 18 31.24 -1.23 3.20
CA GLN A 18 31.01 -1.81 4.53
C GLN A 18 30.02 -2.96 4.45
N ILE A 19 28.97 -2.82 3.65
CA ILE A 19 27.99 -3.89 3.43
C ILE A 19 28.69 -5.09 2.78
N ASP A 20 29.48 -4.84 1.74
CA ASP A 20 30.20 -5.91 1.02
C ASP A 20 31.17 -6.64 1.95
N LEU A 21 31.87 -5.92 2.84
CA LEU A 21 32.73 -6.54 3.83
C LEU A 21 31.96 -7.50 4.73
N LEU A 22 30.81 -7.07 5.24
CA LEU A 22 29.98 -7.91 6.10
C LEU A 22 29.45 -9.15 5.38
N VAL A 23 29.11 -9.00 4.10
CA VAL A 23 28.70 -10.16 3.27
C VAL A 23 29.88 -11.13 3.11
N ASP A 24 31.06 -10.61 2.75
CA ASP A 24 32.24 -11.44 2.55
C ASP A 24 32.67 -12.16 3.83
N GLU A 25 32.50 -11.55 4.99
CA GLU A 25 32.80 -12.15 6.28
C GLU A 25 31.71 -13.09 6.80
N GLY A 26 30.62 -13.27 6.04
CA GLY A 26 29.61 -14.25 6.34
C GLY A 26 28.47 -13.79 7.26
N TYR A 27 28.40 -12.50 7.57
CA TYR A 27 27.32 -11.98 8.44
C TYR A 27 25.99 -11.86 7.72
N PHE A 28 26.00 -11.70 6.40
CA PHE A 28 24.81 -11.64 5.56
C PHE A 28 25.06 -12.44 4.29
N SER A 29 23.99 -12.96 3.70
CA SER A 29 24.10 -13.82 2.50
C SER A 29 24.47 -13.03 1.24
N ASN A 30 23.96 -11.79 1.15
CA ASN A 30 24.20 -10.89 0.03
C ASN A 30 23.75 -9.47 0.40
N ARG A 31 23.92 -8.52 -0.52
CA ARG A 31 23.51 -7.13 -0.30
C ARG A 31 22.02 -7.02 0.02
N SER A 32 21.18 -7.75 -0.72
CA SER A 32 19.73 -7.71 -0.52
C SER A 32 19.34 -8.21 0.86
N ASP A 33 20.00 -9.24 1.37
CA ASP A 33 19.77 -9.75 2.71
C ASP A 33 20.06 -8.69 3.77
N PHE A 34 21.21 -8.02 3.66
CA PHE A 34 21.56 -6.91 4.56
C PHE A 34 20.50 -5.81 4.50
N ILE A 35 20.14 -5.37 3.30
CA ILE A 35 19.18 -4.26 3.11
C ILE A 35 17.82 -4.65 3.68
N ASN A 36 17.34 -5.85 3.41
CA ASN A 36 16.05 -6.31 3.91
C ASN A 36 16.02 -6.40 5.43
N GLN A 37 17.11 -6.87 6.06
CA GLN A 37 17.20 -6.91 7.51
C GLN A 37 17.22 -5.51 8.11
N ALA A 38 17.99 -4.60 7.52
CA ALA A 38 18.03 -3.20 7.95
C ALA A 38 16.66 -2.52 7.84
N VAL A 39 15.94 -2.75 6.73
CA VAL A 39 14.60 -2.21 6.50
C VAL A 39 13.64 -2.72 7.59
N ARG A 40 13.62 -4.02 7.83
CA ARG A 40 12.76 -4.61 8.87
C ARG A 40 13.07 -4.04 10.25
N GLN A 41 14.35 -3.89 10.58
CA GLN A 41 14.76 -3.36 11.88
C GLN A 41 14.27 -1.94 12.09
N ILE A 42 14.40 -1.07 11.08
CA ILE A 42 13.92 0.31 11.18
C ILE A 42 12.40 0.37 11.25
N LEU A 43 11.69 -0.45 10.45
CA LEU A 43 10.23 -0.49 10.48
C LEU A 43 9.72 -0.98 11.84
N ASP A 44 10.37 -1.98 12.43
CA ASP A 44 10.01 -2.47 13.77
C ASP A 44 10.14 -1.36 14.82
N GLN A 45 11.19 -0.54 14.72
CA GLN A 45 11.38 0.60 15.63
C GLN A 45 10.31 1.68 15.45
N LYS A 46 9.69 1.76 14.27
CA LYS A 46 8.69 2.79 13.94
C LYS A 46 7.25 2.28 13.95
N THR A 47 7.03 1.04 14.37
CA THR A 47 5.70 0.42 14.38
C THR A 47 4.69 1.27 15.14
N HIS A 48 5.07 1.86 16.28
CA HIS A 48 4.18 2.70 17.07
C HIS A 48 3.70 3.93 16.30
N ILE A 49 4.55 4.51 15.45
CA ILE A 49 4.19 5.66 14.62
C ILE A 49 3.15 5.24 13.57
N ILE A 50 3.38 4.10 12.92
CA ILE A 50 2.45 3.57 11.91
C ILE A 50 1.08 3.29 12.54
N GLU A 51 1.06 2.68 13.72
CA GLU A 51 -0.19 2.39 14.44
C GLU A 51 -0.93 3.66 14.88
N ASP A 52 -0.20 4.69 15.31
CA ASP A 52 -0.81 5.97 15.66
C ASP A 52 -1.46 6.63 14.45
N VAL A 53 -0.79 6.59 13.29
CA VAL A 53 -1.35 7.11 12.04
C VAL A 53 -2.59 6.31 11.65
N ARG A 54 -2.52 4.97 11.74
CA ARG A 54 -3.65 4.09 11.43
C ARG A 54 -4.88 4.45 12.26
N LYS A 55 -4.72 4.60 13.56
CA LYS A 55 -5.81 4.95 14.48
C LYS A 55 -6.44 6.30 14.13
N ARG A 56 -5.59 7.29 13.88
CA ARG A 56 -6.05 8.64 13.52
C ARG A 56 -6.82 8.65 12.20
N LYS A 57 -6.28 7.97 11.18
CA LYS A 57 -6.88 7.92 9.85
C LYS A 57 -8.17 7.12 9.84
N SER A 58 -8.24 6.02 10.60
CA SER A 58 -9.44 5.21 10.72
C SER A 58 -10.61 5.98 11.34
N GLY A 59 -10.31 6.94 12.21
CA GLY A 59 -11.33 7.81 12.78
C GLY A 59 -11.85 8.88 11.82
N GLN A 60 -11.02 9.33 10.88
CA GLN A 60 -11.35 10.36 9.89
C GLN A 60 -11.91 9.77 8.59
N ASP A 61 -11.39 8.62 8.20
CA ASP A 61 -11.70 7.98 6.93
C ASP A 61 -11.89 6.49 7.17
N ARG A 62 -13.12 6.01 6.96
CA ARG A 62 -13.50 4.62 7.26
C ARG A 62 -12.82 3.60 6.36
N HIS A 63 -12.31 4.02 5.21
CA HIS A 63 -11.70 3.13 4.22
C HIS A 63 -10.23 3.46 4.01
N TRP A 64 -9.55 3.79 5.08
CA TRP A 64 -8.11 3.98 5.05
C TRP A 64 -7.41 2.65 5.25
N PHE A 65 -6.34 2.41 4.49
CA PHE A 65 -5.56 1.17 4.61
C PHE A 65 -4.07 1.42 4.42
N ILE A 66 -3.28 0.47 4.90
CA ILE A 66 -1.86 0.36 4.58
C ILE A 66 -1.56 -1.11 4.31
N GLY A 67 -0.90 -1.40 3.19
CA GLY A 67 -0.61 -2.75 2.75
C GLY A 67 -1.46 -3.16 1.57
N ILE A 68 -2.24 -4.23 1.70
CA ILE A 68 -3.08 -4.74 0.62
C ILE A 68 -4.54 -4.71 1.08
N ALA A 69 -5.38 -4.03 0.30
CA ALA A 69 -6.82 -3.98 0.55
C ALA A 69 -7.57 -4.57 -0.64
N VAL A 70 -8.49 -5.50 -0.37
CA VAL A 70 -9.35 -6.11 -1.38
C VAL A 70 -10.79 -5.73 -1.06
N LEU A 71 -11.44 -5.06 -1.99
CA LEU A 71 -12.84 -4.66 -1.85
C LEU A 71 -13.70 -5.44 -2.84
N GLY A 72 -14.78 -6.02 -2.35
CA GLY A 72 -15.76 -6.74 -3.14
C GLY A 72 -17.12 -6.10 -3.10
N SER A 73 -18.09 -6.71 -3.76
CA SER A 73 -19.45 -6.16 -3.88
C SER A 73 -20.10 -5.86 -2.54
N GLU A 74 -19.85 -6.65 -1.51
CA GLU A 74 -20.44 -6.45 -0.19
C GLU A 74 -20.09 -5.08 0.40
N ASP A 75 -18.86 -4.64 0.21
CA ASP A 75 -18.40 -3.36 0.76
C ASP A 75 -19.19 -2.19 0.16
N PHE A 76 -19.38 -2.24 -1.16
CA PHE A 76 -20.08 -1.18 -1.89
C PHE A 76 -21.60 -1.23 -1.65
N LEU A 77 -22.17 -2.44 -1.54
CA LEU A 77 -23.59 -2.59 -1.24
C LEU A 77 -23.93 -2.07 0.16
N LYS A 78 -23.05 -2.30 1.13
CA LYS A 78 -23.23 -1.74 2.48
C LYS A 78 -23.23 -0.21 2.46
N ALA A 79 -22.33 0.38 1.71
CA ALA A 79 -22.28 1.84 1.58
C ALA A 79 -23.55 2.38 0.95
N ARG A 80 -24.04 1.72 -0.11
CA ARG A 80 -25.28 2.13 -0.77
C ARG A 80 -26.49 2.01 0.16
N GLU A 81 -26.56 0.94 0.92
CA GLU A 81 -27.64 0.71 1.89
C GLU A 81 -27.67 1.80 2.95
N LYS A 82 -26.50 2.20 3.43
CA LYS A 82 -26.36 3.25 4.44
C LYS A 82 -26.44 4.66 3.86
N GLN A 83 -26.57 4.78 2.54
CA GLN A 83 -26.57 6.05 1.81
C GLN A 83 -25.35 6.91 2.11
N MET A 84 -24.21 6.27 2.30
CA MET A 84 -22.94 6.92 2.60
C MET A 84 -21.97 6.77 1.42
N LYS A 85 -21.29 7.86 1.09
CA LYS A 85 -20.23 7.82 0.08
C LYS A 85 -18.92 7.32 0.69
N MET A 86 -18.25 6.43 -0.02
CA MET A 86 -16.98 5.87 0.41
C MET A 86 -15.83 6.77 0.01
N LYS A 87 -14.97 7.09 0.95
CA LYS A 87 -13.69 7.74 0.69
C LYS A 87 -12.61 6.69 0.90
N ILE A 88 -12.01 6.24 -0.19
CA ILE A 88 -10.97 5.20 -0.13
C ILE A 88 -9.62 5.86 -0.23
N SER A 89 -8.78 5.66 0.77
CA SER A 89 -7.43 6.23 0.79
C SER A 89 -6.46 5.28 1.49
N GLY A 90 -5.19 5.46 1.21
CA GLY A 90 -4.17 4.63 1.86
C GLY A 90 -2.89 4.51 1.06
N TYR A 91 -2.10 3.54 1.49
CA TYR A 91 -0.78 3.25 0.94
C TYR A 91 -0.68 1.77 0.61
N GLY A 92 -0.31 1.45 -0.62
CA GLY A 92 -0.05 0.08 -1.02
C GLY A 92 -0.85 -0.36 -2.23
N LEU A 93 -1.47 -1.52 -2.15
CA LEU A 93 -2.18 -2.14 -3.26
C LEU A 93 -3.68 -2.21 -2.94
N LEU A 94 -4.48 -1.52 -3.75
CA LEU A 94 -5.94 -1.59 -3.68
C LEU A 94 -6.44 -2.46 -4.82
N ILE A 95 -7.24 -3.46 -4.49
CA ILE A 95 -7.86 -4.36 -5.47
C ILE A 95 -9.38 -4.23 -5.35
N ILE A 96 -10.02 -3.84 -6.44
CA ILE A 96 -11.48 -3.85 -6.58
C ILE A 96 -11.80 -4.88 -7.65
N GLU A 97 -12.38 -6.00 -7.26
CA GLU A 97 -12.65 -7.09 -8.17
C GLU A 97 -14.08 -7.64 -8.03
N ASN A 98 -14.62 -8.12 -9.16
CA ASN A 98 -15.96 -8.72 -9.20
C ASN A 98 -17.07 -7.77 -8.71
N VAL A 99 -16.92 -6.48 -9.02
CA VAL A 99 -17.90 -5.44 -8.65
C VAL A 99 -18.34 -4.72 -9.91
N PRO A 100 -19.66 -4.55 -10.12
CA PRO A 100 -20.16 -3.77 -11.25
C PRO A 100 -19.61 -2.34 -11.21
N ASP A 101 -19.16 -1.84 -12.35
CA ASP A 101 -18.58 -0.50 -12.46
C ASP A 101 -19.54 0.58 -11.94
N GLU A 102 -20.81 0.44 -12.27
CA GLU A 102 -21.85 1.40 -11.86
C GLU A 102 -21.99 1.47 -10.34
N LEU A 103 -21.86 0.33 -9.66
CA LEU A 103 -21.93 0.27 -8.21
C LEU A 103 -20.75 1.02 -7.57
N VAL A 104 -19.54 0.85 -8.12
CA VAL A 104 -18.36 1.58 -7.66
C VAL A 104 -18.54 3.07 -7.88
N MET A 105 -18.95 3.48 -9.07
CA MET A 105 -19.12 4.89 -9.41
C MET A 105 -20.22 5.56 -8.59
N GLU A 106 -21.29 4.83 -8.25
CA GLU A 106 -22.40 5.33 -7.45
C GLU A 106 -22.00 5.53 -5.98
N THR A 107 -21.23 4.63 -5.41
CA THR A 107 -20.97 4.57 -3.97
C THR A 107 -19.68 5.22 -3.52
N VAL A 108 -18.72 5.42 -4.43
CA VAL A 108 -17.40 5.96 -4.08
C VAL A 108 -17.32 7.44 -4.41
N GLU A 109 -16.95 8.25 -3.42
CA GLU A 109 -16.70 9.67 -3.60
C GLU A 109 -15.30 9.94 -4.15
N SER A 110 -14.30 9.27 -3.58
CA SER A 110 -12.90 9.47 -3.98
C SER A 110 -12.05 8.24 -3.71
N ILE A 111 -11.00 8.11 -4.52
CA ILE A 111 -9.97 7.08 -4.35
C ILE A 111 -8.62 7.78 -4.39
N ARG A 112 -7.88 7.76 -3.27
CA ARG A 112 -6.56 8.39 -3.14
C ARG A 112 -5.59 7.40 -2.53
N VAL A 113 -4.89 6.66 -3.37
CA VAL A 113 -3.95 5.63 -2.95
C VAL A 113 -2.56 5.95 -3.46
N LYS A 114 -1.59 5.97 -2.55
CA LYS A 114 -0.19 6.01 -2.93
C LYS A 114 0.29 4.57 -3.10
N GLY A 115 0.40 4.13 -4.34
CA GLY A 115 0.74 2.78 -4.68
C GLY A 115 0.06 2.34 -5.95
N LYS A 116 -0.46 1.13 -5.95
CA LYS A 116 -1.05 0.51 -7.13
C LYS A 116 -2.54 0.23 -6.92
N ILE A 117 -3.33 0.45 -7.97
CA ILE A 117 -4.76 0.19 -7.94
C ILE A 117 -5.09 -0.78 -9.07
N VAL A 118 -5.77 -1.88 -8.71
CA VAL A 118 -6.26 -2.87 -9.66
C VAL A 118 -7.78 -2.80 -9.66
N CYS A 119 -8.33 -2.29 -10.76
CA CYS A 119 -9.77 -2.17 -10.98
C CYS A 119 -10.03 -2.11 -12.48
N SER A 120 -11.30 -2.03 -12.89
CA SER A 120 -11.64 -1.92 -14.29
C SER A 120 -11.14 -0.61 -14.92
N ASP A 121 -10.95 -0.61 -16.23
CA ASP A 121 -10.52 0.59 -16.95
C ASP A 121 -11.56 1.72 -16.83
N LYS A 122 -12.83 1.37 -16.81
CA LYS A 122 -13.92 2.33 -16.67
C LYS A 122 -13.87 3.07 -15.35
N VAL A 123 -13.60 2.34 -14.26
CA VAL A 123 -13.45 2.91 -12.92
C VAL A 123 -12.19 3.78 -12.85
N LYS A 124 -11.08 3.33 -13.43
CA LYS A 124 -9.84 4.12 -13.49
C LYS A 124 -10.07 5.45 -14.19
N GLU A 125 -10.76 5.43 -15.31
CA GLU A 125 -11.05 6.63 -16.09
C GLU A 125 -11.97 7.58 -15.31
N TYR A 126 -13.01 7.03 -14.72
CA TYR A 126 -14.00 7.82 -13.96
C TYR A 126 -13.35 8.59 -12.80
N PHE A 127 -12.43 7.96 -12.06
CA PHE A 127 -11.75 8.57 -10.92
C PHE A 127 -10.38 9.15 -11.26
N SER A 128 -10.01 9.17 -12.53
CA SER A 128 -8.71 9.67 -13.01
C SER A 128 -7.52 8.97 -12.34
N LEU A 129 -7.60 7.67 -12.22
CA LEU A 129 -6.56 6.85 -11.59
C LEU A 129 -5.51 6.42 -12.63
N ARG A 130 -4.32 6.12 -12.14
CA ARG A 130 -3.22 5.64 -12.97
C ARG A 130 -2.99 4.14 -12.85
#